data_eab288780a89974c05dabb9d422fc1f2
#
_entry.id   eab288780a89974c05dabb9d422fc1f2
#
_cell.length_a   1.000
_cell.length_b   1.000
_cell.length_c   1.000
_cell.angle_alpha   90.00
_cell.angle_beta   90.00
_cell.angle_gamma   90.00
#
_symmetry.space_group_name_H-M   'P 1'
#
loop_
_entity.id
_entity.type
_entity.pdbx_description
1 polymer ?
#
loop_
_entity_poly.entity_id
_entity_poly.type
_entity_poly.pdbx_seq_one_letter_code
_entity_poly.pdbx_strand_id
1 'polypeptide(L)'
;MSAKAFMQAATSSAFILFLKPCLSDRIPSASRNLANQEGQAPVSPPGFFIENSGARQAAPIQKGFMLKERTDLRNIAIIAHVDHGKTTLVDGLLRQSHTFRDNQQVAERVMDSNDLERERGITILAKNTAISIWDAEANQQVKINIVDTPGHADFGGEVERVMNMVDGVLLLVDAAEGPMPQTRFVLKKALERGHKAVVVINKVDRKDAEPSRVLNQTFDLFIELGATDRQADFPVIYTQATTAQASLTPDLGPDLQPLFQAILRHIPPPKVDIDAPLQMLITTLGYDDYRGVTAVGRIFAGKIKVGQPLVRLKLDGTQVPERAPYLYVHRGLERVEVEQAEAGEIVSIAGLEGIAIGETLADPENPVALPPIRVEEPTVRMTFGVNTSPFSGREGRWSTSRKLRERLFDELRTNVALRVQETETPDTFLVSGRGELHLAILIETMRREGYEFQVSRPEVIFHQAEDGTQLEPYEEVHIETSPETVGVVVEMLGARRGKMLDMQDTGQGVPA
;
A
#
# COMPACT_ATOMS: atom_id res chain seq x y z
N MET A 1 -3.01 -27.45 15.46
CA MET A 1 -2.98 -27.72 14.01
C MET A 1 -2.38 -26.52 13.34
N SER A 2 -1.23 -26.65 12.70
CA SER A 2 -0.44 -25.51 12.20
C SER A 2 -1.06 -24.93 10.93
N ALA A 3 -0.91 -23.60 10.76
CA ALA A 3 -1.37 -22.84 9.60
C ALA A 3 -0.93 -23.42 8.23
N LYS A 4 0.05 -24.30 8.20
CA LYS A 4 0.54 -24.97 7.00
C LYS A 4 -0.45 -26.00 6.42
N ALA A 5 -1.34 -26.56 7.23
CA ALA A 5 -2.35 -27.53 6.76
C ALA A 5 -3.58 -26.84 6.12
N PHE A 6 -3.74 -25.52 6.32
CA PHE A 6 -4.87 -24.75 5.81
C PHE A 6 -4.62 -24.19 4.40
N MET A 7 -3.35 -24.04 4.00
CA MET A 7 -2.98 -23.46 2.70
C MET A 7 -2.87 -24.47 1.53
N GLN A 8 -3.00 -25.78 1.78
CA GLN A 8 -2.83 -26.79 0.72
C GLN A 8 -4.12 -27.33 0.11
N ALA A 9 -5.29 -26.84 0.52
CA ALA A 9 -6.60 -27.34 0.06
C ALA A 9 -7.42 -26.32 -0.76
N ALA A 10 -6.82 -25.29 -1.31
CA ALA A 10 -7.54 -24.30 -2.10
C ALA A 10 -7.21 -24.43 -3.59
N THR A 11 -7.89 -25.33 -4.27
CA THR A 11 -8.07 -25.26 -5.71
C THR A 11 -9.55 -25.40 -6.03
N SER A 12 -10.07 -24.31 -6.63
CA SER A 12 -11.29 -24.22 -7.47
C SER A 12 -12.65 -24.24 -6.82
N SER A 13 -13.26 -23.14 -6.72
CA SER A 13 -14.59 -22.60 -7.10
C SER A 13 -14.98 -21.45 -6.18
N ALA A 14 -15.39 -20.32 -6.76
CA ALA A 14 -15.58 -19.07 -6.06
C ALA A 14 -17.01 -18.93 -5.53
N PHE A 15 -17.16 -18.69 -4.23
CA PHE A 15 -18.36 -18.16 -3.60
C PHE A 15 -17.96 -16.85 -2.88
N ILE A 16 -18.70 -15.78 -3.13
CA ILE A 16 -18.43 -14.48 -2.54
C ILE A 16 -19.34 -14.29 -1.32
N LEU A 17 -18.75 -14.11 -0.15
CA LEU A 17 -19.47 -13.87 1.10
C LEU A 17 -19.21 -12.43 1.59
N PHE A 18 -20.27 -11.61 1.69
CA PHE A 18 -20.19 -10.23 2.15
C PHE A 18 -20.71 -10.09 3.58
N LEU A 19 -19.98 -9.40 4.44
CA LEU A 19 -20.36 -9.14 5.84
C LEU A 19 -20.49 -7.64 6.11
N LYS A 20 -21.67 -7.17 6.54
CA LYS A 20 -21.94 -5.76 6.92
C LYS A 20 -22.10 -5.59 8.44
N PRO A 21 -21.73 -4.43 9.02
CA PRO A 21 -21.81 -4.23 10.47
C PRO A 21 -23.23 -4.29 11.02
N CYS A 22 -23.40 -4.97 12.13
CA CYS A 22 -24.65 -5.01 12.87
C CYS A 22 -24.59 -3.98 14.01
N LEU A 23 -25.43 -2.95 13.93
CA LEU A 23 -25.76 -2.13 15.08
C LEU A 23 -26.42 -3.05 16.12
N SER A 24 -25.81 -3.14 17.29
CA SER A 24 -26.40 -3.91 18.40
C SER A 24 -27.68 -3.21 18.87
N ASP A 25 -28.83 -3.79 18.53
CA ASP A 25 -30.09 -3.44 19.15
C ASP A 25 -30.02 -3.77 20.64
N ARG A 26 -30.01 -2.74 21.49
CA ARG A 26 -30.22 -2.87 22.89
C ARG A 26 -31.70 -3.23 23.15
N ILE A 27 -31.93 -4.32 23.86
CA ILE A 27 -33.19 -4.64 24.49
C ILE A 27 -33.29 -3.73 25.73
N PRO A 28 -34.30 -2.84 25.84
CA PRO A 28 -34.55 -2.15 27.11
C PRO A 28 -35.42 -3.04 27.98
N SER A 29 -34.95 -3.31 29.19
CA SER A 29 -35.78 -3.86 30.29
C SER A 29 -36.89 -2.88 30.69
N ALA A 30 -38.05 -3.44 30.84
CA ALA A 30 -39.33 -2.80 31.09
C ALA A 30 -39.39 -1.92 32.37
N SER A 31 -40.10 -0.80 32.28
CA SER A 31 -41.08 -0.43 33.29
C SER A 31 -42.12 0.57 32.74
N ARG A 32 -43.34 0.26 33.06
CA ARG A 32 -44.64 0.86 32.72
C ARG A 32 -44.77 2.36 33.06
N ASN A 33 -45.47 3.17 32.22
CA ASN A 33 -46.84 3.62 32.47
C ASN A 33 -47.29 4.70 31.51
N LEU A 34 -48.43 4.43 30.87
CA LEU A 34 -49.66 5.22 30.66
C LEU A 34 -49.57 6.74 30.31
N ALA A 35 -50.05 7.13 29.18
CA ALA A 35 -51.34 7.81 28.87
C ALA A 35 -51.25 8.74 27.67
N ASN A 36 -52.15 8.50 26.74
CA ASN A 36 -52.78 9.35 25.72
C ASN A 36 -52.43 10.84 25.67
N GLN A 37 -52.11 11.35 24.48
CA GLN A 37 -52.93 12.40 23.83
C GLN A 37 -52.50 12.59 22.35
N GLU A 38 -53.52 12.87 21.58
CA GLU A 38 -53.56 13.06 20.12
C GLU A 38 -52.89 14.36 19.67
N GLY A 39 -52.33 14.31 18.43
CA GLY A 39 -52.45 15.40 17.48
C GLY A 39 -51.45 16.53 17.56
N GLN A 40 -50.47 16.53 16.70
CA GLN A 40 -50.06 17.66 15.86
C GLN A 40 -48.71 17.33 15.17
N ALA A 41 -48.61 17.59 13.89
CA ALA A 41 -47.39 17.43 13.11
C ALA A 41 -46.29 18.37 13.62
N PRO A 42 -45.05 17.92 13.77
CA PRO A 42 -43.95 18.79 14.18
C PRO A 42 -43.37 19.53 12.99
N VAL A 43 -43.35 20.83 13.15
CA VAL A 43 -42.58 21.81 12.35
C VAL A 43 -41.09 21.49 12.57
N SER A 44 -40.36 21.44 11.47
CA SER A 44 -38.90 21.28 11.44
C SER A 44 -38.22 22.41 12.21
N PRO A 45 -37.27 22.12 13.13
CA PRO A 45 -36.47 23.17 13.73
C PRO A 45 -35.39 23.68 12.77
N PRO A 46 -35.02 24.97 12.89
CA PRO A 46 -33.99 25.58 12.02
C PRO A 46 -32.62 24.99 12.32
N GLY A 47 -31.88 24.69 11.24
CA GLY A 47 -30.52 24.15 11.32
C GLY A 47 -29.58 25.08 12.09
N PHE A 48 -28.99 24.57 13.15
CA PHE A 48 -27.81 25.15 13.76
C PHE A 48 -26.60 24.79 12.89
N PHE A 49 -26.12 25.75 12.14
CA PHE A 49 -24.78 25.72 11.57
C PHE A 49 -23.79 25.94 12.71
N ILE A 50 -23.08 24.89 13.11
CA ILE A 50 -21.87 25.06 13.92
C ILE A 50 -20.77 25.48 12.93
N GLU A 51 -20.42 26.74 12.93
CA GLU A 51 -19.18 27.22 12.32
C GLU A 51 -18.01 26.61 13.07
N ASN A 52 -17.40 25.61 12.48
CA ASN A 52 -16.13 25.05 12.92
C ASN A 52 -15.01 26.02 12.48
N SER A 53 -14.74 27.03 13.30
CA SER A 53 -13.62 27.95 13.16
C SER A 53 -12.32 27.20 13.46
N GLY A 54 -11.59 26.77 12.41
CA GLY A 54 -10.24 26.28 12.61
C GLY A 54 -9.58 25.48 11.50
N ALA A 55 -10.33 24.94 10.55
CA ALA A 55 -9.72 24.35 9.37
C ALA A 55 -9.48 25.46 8.32
N ARG A 56 -8.28 26.01 8.26
CA ARG A 56 -7.86 26.77 7.08
C ARG A 56 -7.97 25.83 5.90
N GLN A 57 -9.01 26.00 5.11
CA GLN A 57 -9.15 25.39 3.80
C GLN A 57 -7.85 25.62 3.04
N ALA A 58 -7.29 24.55 2.46
CA ALA A 58 -6.20 24.68 1.50
C ALA A 58 -6.60 25.74 0.48
N ALA A 59 -5.82 26.80 0.41
CA ALA A 59 -6.10 27.89 -0.51
C ALA A 59 -6.19 27.32 -1.93
N PRO A 60 -7.18 27.72 -2.74
CA PRO A 60 -7.24 27.30 -4.12
C PRO A 60 -5.95 27.79 -4.79
N ILE A 61 -5.32 26.90 -5.56
CA ILE A 61 -4.14 27.19 -6.39
C ILE A 61 -4.36 28.55 -7.06
N GLN A 62 -3.56 29.54 -6.66
CA GLN A 62 -3.66 30.89 -7.18
C GLN A 62 -3.46 30.88 -8.70
N LYS A 63 -4.31 31.61 -9.40
CA LYS A 63 -4.29 31.83 -10.84
C LYS A 63 -2.90 32.16 -11.35
N GLY A 64 -2.37 31.37 -12.28
CA GLY A 64 -1.25 31.77 -13.12
C GLY A 64 -0.16 30.73 -13.36
N PHE A 65 -0.19 29.57 -12.70
CA PHE A 65 0.82 28.54 -12.92
C PHE A 65 0.52 27.72 -14.17
N MET A 66 1.47 27.69 -15.11
CA MET A 66 1.38 26.85 -16.30
C MET A 66 1.85 25.45 -15.95
N LEU A 67 0.90 24.54 -15.65
CA LEU A 67 1.19 23.12 -15.49
C LEU A 67 1.82 22.59 -16.79
N LYS A 68 3.03 22.07 -16.68
CA LYS A 68 3.75 21.44 -17.78
C LYS A 68 3.68 19.91 -17.63
N GLU A 69 3.43 19.23 -18.72
CA GLU A 69 3.51 17.76 -18.74
C GLU A 69 4.97 17.32 -18.86
N ARG A 70 5.43 16.47 -17.94
CA ARG A 70 6.75 15.84 -17.94
C ARG A 70 6.71 14.59 -18.82
N THR A 71 6.69 14.79 -20.14
CA THR A 71 6.62 13.70 -21.12
C THR A 71 7.81 12.74 -21.04
N ASP A 72 8.92 13.18 -20.46
CA ASP A 72 10.15 12.44 -20.19
C ASP A 72 10.07 11.52 -18.95
N LEU A 73 8.92 11.47 -18.27
CA LEU A 73 8.79 10.77 -16.99
C LEU A 73 7.46 10.01 -16.88
N ARG A 74 7.48 8.84 -16.25
CA ARG A 74 6.29 8.09 -15.78
C ARG A 74 6.55 7.56 -14.37
N ASN A 75 5.55 7.64 -13.51
CA ASN A 75 5.58 7.04 -12.17
C ASN A 75 4.50 5.97 -12.09
N ILE A 76 4.88 4.73 -11.89
CA ILE A 76 3.95 3.60 -11.87
C ILE A 76 4.11 2.77 -10.60
N ALA A 77 3.01 2.23 -10.10
CA ALA A 77 3.01 1.18 -9.08
C ALA A 77 2.67 -0.16 -9.72
N ILE A 78 3.27 -1.24 -9.24
CA ILE A 78 2.91 -2.60 -9.68
C ILE A 78 2.05 -3.26 -8.61
N ILE A 79 0.84 -3.62 -8.99
CA ILE A 79 -0.14 -4.34 -8.19
C ILE A 79 -0.19 -5.78 -8.66
N ALA A 80 0.02 -6.73 -7.77
CA ALA A 80 -0.09 -8.15 -8.08
C ALA A 80 -0.44 -8.96 -6.82
N HIS A 81 -1.11 -10.09 -7.02
CA HIS A 81 -1.20 -11.10 -5.98
C HIS A 81 0.16 -11.82 -5.81
N VAL A 82 0.32 -12.49 -4.68
CA VAL A 82 1.46 -13.39 -4.44
C VAL A 82 1.55 -14.41 -5.57
N ASP A 83 2.75 -14.70 -6.02
CA ASP A 83 3.04 -15.65 -7.10
C ASP A 83 2.50 -15.32 -8.51
N HIS A 84 1.81 -14.20 -8.73
CA HIS A 84 1.40 -13.78 -10.08
C HIS A 84 2.57 -13.37 -10.99
N GLY A 85 3.81 -13.33 -10.46
CA GLY A 85 5.04 -13.10 -11.22
C GLY A 85 5.51 -11.65 -11.23
N LYS A 86 5.13 -10.85 -10.22
CA LYS A 86 5.52 -9.43 -10.08
C LYS A 86 7.03 -9.23 -10.15
N THR A 87 7.78 -9.88 -9.28
CA THR A 87 9.25 -9.77 -9.22
C THR A 87 9.90 -10.19 -10.53
N THR A 88 9.43 -11.30 -11.14
CA THR A 88 9.93 -11.80 -12.42
C THR A 88 9.69 -10.81 -13.57
N LEU A 89 8.51 -10.15 -13.58
CA LEU A 89 8.20 -9.13 -14.59
C LEU A 89 9.11 -7.90 -14.41
N VAL A 90 9.31 -7.43 -13.18
CA VAL A 90 10.22 -6.30 -12.89
C VAL A 90 11.66 -6.63 -13.31
N ASP A 91 12.14 -7.84 -13.02
CA ASP A 91 13.45 -8.31 -13.49
C ASP A 91 13.55 -8.29 -15.01
N GLY A 92 12.49 -8.72 -15.71
CA GLY A 92 12.39 -8.65 -17.17
C GLY A 92 12.46 -7.22 -17.70
N LEU A 93 11.70 -6.29 -17.09
CA LEU A 93 11.72 -4.87 -17.45
C LEU A 93 13.11 -4.26 -17.23
N LEU A 94 13.75 -4.55 -16.11
CA LEU A 94 15.12 -4.08 -15.81
C LEU A 94 16.16 -4.60 -16.81
N ARG A 95 16.08 -5.87 -17.20
CA ARG A 95 17.00 -6.47 -18.18
C ARG A 95 16.84 -5.86 -19.58
N GLN A 96 15.60 -5.74 -20.05
CA GLN A 96 15.33 -5.24 -21.42
C GLN A 96 15.45 -3.73 -21.57
N SER A 97 15.41 -2.98 -20.47
CA SER A 97 15.70 -1.54 -20.50
C SER A 97 17.20 -1.21 -20.56
N HIS A 98 18.08 -2.23 -20.67
CA HIS A 98 19.55 -2.06 -20.67
C HIS A 98 20.07 -1.26 -19.47
N THR A 99 19.36 -1.31 -18.36
CA THR A 99 19.73 -0.62 -17.11
C THR A 99 20.96 -1.28 -16.47
N PHE A 100 21.17 -2.58 -16.70
CA PHE A 100 22.36 -3.32 -16.29
C PHE A 100 23.39 -3.38 -17.41
N ARG A 101 24.68 -3.45 -17.05
CA ARG A 101 25.75 -3.73 -17.99
C ARG A 101 25.64 -5.19 -18.46
N ASP A 102 25.91 -5.48 -19.73
CA ASP A 102 25.77 -6.80 -20.35
C ASP A 102 26.50 -7.94 -19.62
N ASN A 103 27.51 -7.63 -18.81
CA ASN A 103 28.29 -8.58 -18.03
C ASN A 103 27.95 -8.62 -16.53
N GLN A 104 26.92 -7.91 -16.08
CA GLN A 104 26.54 -7.89 -14.67
C GLN A 104 25.64 -9.10 -14.38
N GLN A 105 26.16 -10.07 -13.61
CA GLN A 105 25.33 -11.15 -13.08
C GLN A 105 24.35 -10.57 -12.07
N VAL A 106 23.10 -10.44 -12.47
CA VAL A 106 22.02 -9.99 -11.60
C VAL A 106 21.41 -11.22 -10.94
N ALA A 107 21.38 -11.27 -9.63
CA ALA A 107 20.70 -12.34 -8.89
C ALA A 107 19.23 -12.39 -9.31
N GLU A 108 18.63 -13.55 -9.35
CA GLU A 108 17.18 -13.67 -9.51
C GLU A 108 16.46 -13.04 -8.30
N ARG A 109 15.30 -12.42 -8.55
CA ARG A 109 14.48 -11.72 -7.53
C ARG A 109 15.21 -10.53 -6.89
N VAL A 110 15.75 -9.67 -7.73
CA VAL A 110 16.53 -8.51 -7.28
C VAL A 110 15.75 -7.57 -6.36
N MET A 111 14.44 -7.48 -6.52
CA MET A 111 13.58 -6.65 -5.68
C MET A 111 13.30 -7.26 -4.30
N ASP A 112 13.37 -8.59 -4.13
CA ASP A 112 13.12 -9.26 -2.85
C ASP A 112 14.41 -9.34 -2.03
N SER A 113 14.87 -8.21 -1.50
CA SER A 113 16.12 -8.12 -0.72
C SER A 113 16.00 -8.59 0.72
N ASN A 114 14.77 -8.67 1.27
CA ASN A 114 14.50 -9.09 2.64
C ASN A 114 14.29 -10.62 2.71
N ASP A 115 15.01 -11.29 3.60
CA ASP A 115 14.89 -12.74 3.79
C ASP A 115 13.46 -13.17 4.17
N LEU A 116 12.74 -12.35 4.93
CA LEU A 116 11.34 -12.60 5.28
C LEU A 116 10.41 -12.53 4.07
N GLU A 117 10.65 -11.60 3.14
CA GLU A 117 9.90 -11.51 1.89
C GLU A 117 10.12 -12.76 1.02
N ARG A 118 11.39 -13.21 0.91
CA ARG A 118 11.73 -14.43 0.16
C ARG A 118 11.13 -15.69 0.76
N GLU A 119 11.18 -15.83 2.10
CA GLU A 119 10.67 -17.00 2.79
C GLU A 119 9.14 -17.09 2.74
N ARG A 120 8.46 -15.94 2.81
CA ARG A 120 7.00 -15.86 2.82
C ARG A 120 6.39 -15.68 1.44
N GLY A 121 7.19 -15.33 0.44
CA GLY A 121 6.73 -15.04 -0.92
C GLY A 121 5.89 -13.76 -1.03
N ILE A 122 5.96 -12.84 -0.06
CA ILE A 122 5.15 -11.61 -0.04
C ILE A 122 6.05 -10.38 -0.01
N THR A 123 5.63 -9.31 -0.68
CA THR A 123 6.24 -7.98 -0.51
C THR A 123 5.74 -7.36 0.79
N ILE A 124 6.65 -6.94 1.65
CA ILE A 124 6.36 -6.30 2.94
C ILE A 124 6.57 -4.79 2.84
N LEU A 125 7.68 -4.36 2.23
CA LEU A 125 8.05 -2.96 2.10
C LEU A 125 8.01 -2.53 0.64
N ALA A 126 7.48 -1.33 0.40
CA ALA A 126 7.54 -0.71 -0.91
C ALA A 126 8.99 -0.40 -1.31
N LYS A 127 9.36 -0.74 -2.53
CA LYS A 127 10.69 -0.49 -3.09
C LYS A 127 10.59 0.32 -4.37
N ASN A 128 11.55 1.21 -4.55
CA ASN A 128 11.62 2.05 -5.73
C ASN A 128 12.74 1.57 -6.65
N THR A 129 12.44 1.50 -7.93
CA THR A 129 13.42 1.32 -9.00
C THR A 129 13.08 2.22 -10.17
N ALA A 130 13.99 2.41 -11.10
CA ALA A 130 13.73 3.21 -12.30
C ALA A 130 14.43 2.61 -13.51
N ILE A 131 13.71 2.59 -14.62
CA ILE A 131 14.24 2.18 -15.93
C ILE A 131 14.19 3.37 -16.88
N SER A 132 15.02 3.33 -17.93
CA SER A 132 15.01 4.34 -18.98
C SER A 132 14.82 3.64 -20.32
N ILE A 133 13.84 4.07 -21.08
CA ILE A 133 13.52 3.50 -22.39
C ILE A 133 13.48 4.59 -23.44
N TRP A 134 13.71 4.21 -24.70
CA TRP A 134 13.58 5.11 -25.81
C TRP A 134 12.17 5.10 -26.37
N ASP A 135 11.50 6.24 -26.32
CA ASP A 135 10.21 6.45 -26.98
C ASP A 135 10.46 6.85 -28.43
N ALA A 136 10.23 5.91 -29.36
CA ALA A 136 10.44 6.14 -30.78
C ALA A 136 9.42 7.12 -31.38
N GLU A 137 8.21 7.22 -30.81
CA GLU A 137 7.16 8.13 -31.29
C GLU A 137 7.47 9.58 -30.90
N ALA A 138 7.89 9.80 -29.65
CA ALA A 138 8.26 11.12 -29.15
C ALA A 138 9.74 11.47 -29.41
N ASN A 139 10.54 10.52 -29.93
CA ASN A 139 11.98 10.66 -30.19
C ASN A 139 12.76 11.18 -28.96
N GLN A 140 12.47 10.62 -27.79
CA GLN A 140 13.10 11.01 -26.53
C GLN A 140 13.31 9.82 -25.60
N GLN A 141 14.25 9.96 -24.68
CA GLN A 141 14.39 9.01 -23.56
C GLN A 141 13.36 9.32 -22.51
N VAL A 142 12.63 8.29 -22.06
CA VAL A 142 11.64 8.38 -20.99
C VAL A 142 12.10 7.55 -19.80
N LYS A 143 12.14 8.16 -18.64
CA LYS A 143 12.37 7.50 -17.36
C LYS A 143 11.05 6.97 -16.82
N ILE A 144 11.01 5.72 -16.38
CA ILE A 144 9.86 5.12 -15.70
C ILE A 144 10.31 4.75 -14.29
N ASN A 145 9.79 5.46 -13.31
CA ASN A 145 9.91 5.09 -11.90
C ASN A 145 8.89 3.99 -11.62
N ILE A 146 9.36 2.89 -11.05
CA ILE A 146 8.55 1.72 -10.71
C ILE A 146 8.57 1.57 -9.19
N VAL A 147 7.39 1.62 -8.57
CA VAL A 147 7.22 1.43 -7.13
C VAL A 147 6.56 0.08 -6.92
N ASP A 148 7.26 -0.81 -6.23
CA ASP A 148 6.73 -2.10 -5.82
C ASP A 148 5.76 -1.92 -4.65
N THR A 149 4.58 -2.56 -4.71
CA THR A 149 3.56 -2.42 -3.67
C THR A 149 3.32 -3.73 -2.92
N PRO A 150 3.18 -3.69 -1.58
CA PRO A 150 2.64 -4.81 -0.85
C PRO A 150 1.24 -5.18 -1.33
N GLY A 151 0.94 -6.48 -1.38
CA GLY A 151 -0.39 -6.96 -1.78
C GLY A 151 -1.36 -7.12 -0.60
N HIS A 152 -0.86 -7.35 0.60
CA HIS A 152 -1.68 -7.70 1.77
C HIS A 152 -2.30 -6.46 2.45
N ALA A 153 -3.56 -6.57 2.89
CA ALA A 153 -4.30 -5.46 3.52
C ALA A 153 -3.65 -4.97 4.83
N ASP A 154 -2.94 -5.83 5.56
CA ASP A 154 -2.20 -5.45 6.77
C ASP A 154 -1.13 -4.39 6.51
N PHE A 155 -0.66 -4.27 5.27
CA PHE A 155 0.29 -3.25 4.81
C PHE A 155 -0.40 -2.08 4.09
N GLY A 156 -1.69 -1.85 4.36
CA GLY A 156 -2.48 -0.79 3.73
C GLY A 156 -1.85 0.60 3.83
N GLY A 157 -1.17 0.89 4.94
CA GLY A 157 -0.42 2.14 5.08
C GLY A 157 0.71 2.33 4.05
N GLU A 158 1.41 1.24 3.68
CA GLU A 158 2.40 1.27 2.60
C GLU A 158 1.74 1.52 1.25
N VAL A 159 0.62 0.84 0.98
CA VAL A 159 -0.14 1.02 -0.27
C VAL A 159 -0.60 2.46 -0.43
N GLU A 160 -1.16 3.06 0.61
CA GLU A 160 -1.61 4.46 0.56
C GLU A 160 -0.47 5.44 0.31
N ARG A 161 0.72 5.19 0.86
CA ARG A 161 1.91 5.98 0.61
C ARG A 161 2.37 5.88 -0.84
N VAL A 162 2.43 4.65 -1.37
CA VAL A 162 2.82 4.42 -2.77
C VAL A 162 1.86 5.09 -3.73
N MET A 163 0.55 4.98 -3.51
CA MET A 163 -0.45 5.60 -4.37
C MET A 163 -0.37 7.13 -4.40
N ASN A 164 0.28 7.78 -3.42
CA ASN A 164 0.56 9.21 -3.47
C ASN A 164 1.75 9.57 -4.39
N MET A 165 2.63 8.61 -4.71
CA MET A 165 3.83 8.88 -5.50
C MET A 165 3.65 8.66 -7.00
N VAL A 166 2.64 7.89 -7.41
CA VAL A 166 2.50 7.39 -8.78
C VAL A 166 1.40 8.11 -9.56
N ASP A 167 1.43 7.97 -10.88
CA ASP A 167 0.46 8.55 -11.81
C ASP A 167 -0.44 7.47 -12.44
N GLY A 168 -0.09 6.18 -12.26
CA GLY A 168 -0.87 5.05 -12.72
C GLY A 168 -0.32 3.73 -12.20
N VAL A 169 -1.02 2.63 -12.53
CA VAL A 169 -0.72 1.31 -11.99
C VAL A 169 -0.62 0.25 -13.10
N LEU A 170 0.27 -0.73 -12.90
CA LEU A 170 0.26 -1.99 -13.63
C LEU A 170 -0.45 -3.04 -12.76
N LEU A 171 -1.57 -3.55 -13.24
CA LEU A 171 -2.28 -4.63 -12.58
C LEU A 171 -1.88 -5.96 -13.20
N LEU A 172 -1.12 -6.76 -12.48
CA LEU A 172 -0.65 -8.05 -12.93
C LEU A 172 -1.57 -9.16 -12.42
N VAL A 173 -2.12 -9.95 -13.34
CA VAL A 173 -3.05 -11.04 -13.08
C VAL A 173 -2.55 -12.33 -13.73
N ASP A 174 -2.61 -13.44 -13.02
CA ASP A 174 -2.28 -14.77 -13.56
C ASP A 174 -3.38 -15.24 -14.52
N ALA A 175 -2.98 -15.74 -15.70
CA ALA A 175 -3.91 -16.18 -16.77
C ALA A 175 -4.76 -17.40 -16.40
N ALA A 176 -4.38 -18.17 -15.38
CA ALA A 176 -5.14 -19.31 -14.89
C ALA A 176 -5.97 -18.98 -13.64
N GLU A 177 -5.38 -18.22 -12.70
CA GLU A 177 -6.02 -17.96 -11.39
C GLU A 177 -7.01 -16.77 -11.46
N GLY A 178 -6.72 -15.76 -12.27
CA GLY A 178 -7.52 -14.55 -12.34
C GLY A 178 -7.22 -13.54 -11.23
N PRO A 179 -8.05 -12.49 -11.08
CA PRO A 179 -7.87 -11.47 -10.04
C PRO A 179 -8.20 -12.03 -8.67
N MET A 180 -7.23 -12.02 -7.76
CA MET A 180 -7.34 -12.58 -6.41
C MET A 180 -7.73 -11.50 -5.37
N PRO A 181 -8.26 -11.88 -4.18
CA PRO A 181 -8.78 -10.95 -3.17
C PRO A 181 -7.81 -9.85 -2.74
N GLN A 182 -6.53 -10.17 -2.59
CA GLN A 182 -5.52 -9.15 -2.18
C GLN A 182 -5.35 -8.05 -3.23
N THR A 183 -5.44 -8.40 -4.51
CA THR A 183 -5.41 -7.45 -5.64
C THR A 183 -6.55 -6.45 -5.55
N ARG A 184 -7.72 -6.89 -5.09
CA ARG A 184 -8.93 -6.08 -4.92
C ARG A 184 -8.71 -4.86 -4.02
N PHE A 185 -8.09 -5.06 -2.86
CA PHE A 185 -7.82 -3.97 -1.92
C PHE A 185 -6.92 -2.89 -2.53
N VAL A 186 -5.79 -3.29 -3.13
CA VAL A 186 -4.82 -2.34 -3.69
C VAL A 186 -5.38 -1.64 -4.92
N LEU A 187 -6.10 -2.36 -5.79
CA LEU A 187 -6.77 -1.80 -6.95
C LEU A 187 -7.83 -0.77 -6.54
N LYS A 188 -8.65 -1.07 -5.52
CA LYS A 188 -9.64 -0.12 -4.99
C LYS A 188 -9.00 1.20 -4.60
N LYS A 189 -7.89 1.16 -3.85
CA LYS A 189 -7.15 2.37 -3.44
C LYS A 189 -6.59 3.16 -4.64
N ALA A 190 -6.15 2.47 -5.70
CA ALA A 190 -5.70 3.11 -6.92
C ALA A 190 -6.86 3.80 -7.67
N LEU A 191 -8.01 3.12 -7.79
CA LEU A 191 -9.20 3.65 -8.47
C LEU A 191 -9.81 4.84 -7.72
N GLU A 192 -9.89 4.80 -6.39
CA GLU A 192 -10.36 5.92 -5.54
C GLU A 192 -9.53 7.20 -5.74
N ARG A 193 -8.24 7.07 -6.10
CA ARG A 193 -7.35 8.19 -6.42
C ARG A 193 -7.39 8.63 -7.89
N GLY A 194 -8.20 7.98 -8.70
CA GLY A 194 -8.36 8.28 -10.12
C GLY A 194 -7.20 7.80 -11.00
N HIS A 195 -6.34 6.90 -10.50
CA HIS A 195 -5.24 6.34 -11.30
C HIS A 195 -5.77 5.52 -12.48
N LYS A 196 -5.04 5.58 -13.60
CA LYS A 196 -5.25 4.68 -14.74
C LYS A 196 -4.48 3.39 -14.51
N ALA A 197 -5.06 2.29 -14.97
CA ALA A 197 -4.44 0.97 -14.93
C ALA A 197 -4.07 0.49 -16.34
N VAL A 198 -2.96 -0.24 -16.41
CA VAL A 198 -2.62 -1.14 -17.53
C VAL A 198 -2.74 -2.55 -16.96
N VAL A 199 -3.62 -3.37 -17.54
CA VAL A 199 -3.79 -4.76 -17.11
C VAL A 199 -2.79 -5.64 -17.83
N VAL A 200 -2.08 -6.46 -17.07
CA VAL A 200 -1.07 -7.40 -17.57
C VAL A 200 -1.50 -8.81 -17.19
N ILE A 201 -1.96 -9.58 -18.18
CA ILE A 201 -2.32 -10.99 -18.00
C ILE A 201 -1.05 -11.83 -18.21
N ASN A 202 -0.51 -12.36 -17.11
CA ASN A 202 0.77 -13.08 -17.11
C ASN A 202 0.57 -14.59 -17.10
N LYS A 203 1.64 -15.32 -17.43
CA LYS A 203 1.70 -16.78 -17.48
C LYS A 203 0.73 -17.37 -18.50
N VAL A 204 0.56 -16.72 -19.64
CA VAL A 204 -0.31 -17.22 -20.72
C VAL A 204 0.20 -18.53 -21.35
N ASP A 205 1.43 -18.94 -21.05
CA ASP A 205 2.06 -20.20 -21.43
C ASP A 205 1.62 -21.43 -20.62
N ARG A 206 0.90 -21.21 -19.52
CA ARG A 206 0.37 -22.31 -18.68
C ARG A 206 -0.66 -23.11 -19.47
N LYS A 207 -0.70 -24.42 -19.26
CA LYS A 207 -1.67 -25.32 -19.90
C LYS A 207 -3.12 -25.07 -19.49
N ASP A 208 -3.30 -24.55 -18.27
CA ASP A 208 -4.56 -24.18 -17.65
C ASP A 208 -4.87 -22.69 -17.79
N ALA A 209 -4.13 -21.96 -18.63
CA ALA A 209 -4.36 -20.53 -18.88
C ALA A 209 -5.66 -20.32 -19.67
N GLU A 210 -6.51 -19.42 -19.17
CA GLU A 210 -7.75 -18.97 -19.80
C GLU A 210 -7.81 -17.44 -19.89
N PRO A 211 -6.98 -16.80 -20.74
CA PRO A 211 -6.83 -15.35 -20.76
C PRO A 211 -8.14 -14.58 -20.97
N SER A 212 -9.04 -15.10 -21.79
CA SER A 212 -10.35 -14.45 -22.05
C SER A 212 -11.27 -14.47 -20.82
N ARG A 213 -11.28 -15.56 -20.07
CA ARG A 213 -12.00 -15.65 -18.80
C ARG A 213 -11.45 -14.66 -17.78
N VAL A 214 -10.13 -14.66 -17.61
CA VAL A 214 -9.44 -13.78 -16.67
C VAL A 214 -9.63 -12.32 -17.02
N LEU A 215 -9.66 -11.97 -18.31
CA LEU A 215 -9.96 -10.61 -18.75
C LEU A 215 -11.37 -10.18 -18.33
N ASN A 216 -12.38 -11.04 -18.54
CA ASN A 216 -13.77 -10.74 -18.15
C ASN A 216 -13.87 -10.58 -16.61
N GLN A 217 -13.29 -11.49 -15.83
CA GLN A 217 -13.27 -11.39 -14.37
C GLN A 217 -12.56 -10.10 -13.88
N THR A 218 -11.48 -9.70 -14.57
CA THR A 218 -10.79 -8.45 -14.24
C THR A 218 -11.66 -7.24 -14.55
N PHE A 219 -12.39 -7.26 -15.68
CA PHE A 219 -13.34 -6.21 -16.03
C PHE A 219 -14.47 -6.10 -15.00
N ASP A 220 -15.05 -7.25 -14.62
CA ASP A 220 -16.09 -7.31 -13.59
C ASP A 220 -15.58 -6.74 -12.26
N LEU A 221 -14.35 -7.06 -11.88
CA LEU A 221 -13.72 -6.51 -10.68
C LEU A 221 -13.62 -4.97 -10.73
N PHE A 222 -13.25 -4.38 -11.87
CA PHE A 222 -13.22 -2.91 -12.00
C PHE A 222 -14.61 -2.30 -11.79
N ILE A 223 -15.64 -2.90 -12.39
CA ILE A 223 -17.03 -2.43 -12.22
C ILE A 223 -17.48 -2.54 -10.75
N GLU A 224 -17.23 -3.66 -10.11
CA GLU A 224 -17.56 -3.86 -8.69
C GLU A 224 -16.87 -2.87 -7.75
N LEU A 225 -15.64 -2.47 -8.08
CA LEU A 225 -14.88 -1.48 -7.32
C LEU A 225 -15.28 -0.04 -7.64
N GLY A 226 -16.28 0.18 -8.50
CA GLY A 226 -16.80 1.50 -8.84
C GLY A 226 -15.89 2.30 -9.77
N ALA A 227 -15.14 1.61 -10.65
CA ALA A 227 -14.33 2.28 -11.66
C ALA A 227 -15.18 3.16 -12.57
N THR A 228 -14.65 4.32 -12.93
CA THR A 228 -15.27 5.17 -13.96
C THR A 228 -15.11 4.55 -15.35
N ASP A 229 -15.94 4.92 -16.32
CA ASP A 229 -15.83 4.44 -17.71
C ASP A 229 -14.42 4.60 -18.28
N ARG A 230 -13.71 5.69 -17.91
CA ARG A 230 -12.32 5.93 -18.33
C ARG A 230 -11.31 5.00 -17.67
N GLN A 231 -11.61 4.48 -16.50
CA GLN A 231 -10.75 3.53 -15.77
C GLN A 231 -11.05 2.09 -16.21
N ALA A 232 -12.31 1.80 -16.56
CA ALA A 232 -12.73 0.50 -17.09
C ALA A 232 -12.27 0.29 -18.56
N ASP A 233 -11.97 1.37 -19.31
CA ASP A 233 -11.34 1.31 -20.63
C ASP A 233 -9.82 1.19 -20.50
N PHE A 234 -9.36 0.08 -19.92
CA PHE A 234 -7.96 -0.19 -19.70
C PHE A 234 -7.32 -1.01 -20.83
N PRO A 235 -6.05 -0.74 -21.21
CA PRO A 235 -5.32 -1.57 -22.14
C PRO A 235 -4.92 -2.91 -21.48
N VAL A 236 -4.90 -3.96 -22.30
CA VAL A 236 -4.54 -5.31 -21.88
C VAL A 236 -3.27 -5.76 -22.60
N ILE A 237 -2.31 -6.27 -21.84
CA ILE A 237 -1.06 -6.85 -22.35
C ILE A 237 -0.94 -8.28 -21.84
N TYR A 238 -0.66 -9.20 -22.73
CA TYR A 238 -0.41 -10.59 -22.40
C TYR A 238 1.09 -10.82 -22.26
N THR A 239 1.50 -11.54 -21.21
CA THR A 239 2.92 -11.73 -20.90
C THR A 239 3.27 -13.14 -20.48
N GLN A 240 4.53 -13.49 -20.71
CA GLN A 240 5.25 -14.55 -20.03
C GLN A 240 6.48 -13.92 -19.38
N ALA A 241 6.37 -13.59 -18.12
CA ALA A 241 7.42 -12.85 -17.39
C ALA A 241 8.75 -13.63 -17.32
N THR A 242 8.71 -14.95 -17.26
CA THR A 242 9.91 -15.83 -17.19
C THR A 242 10.80 -15.71 -18.40
N THR A 243 10.21 -15.56 -19.59
CA THR A 243 10.95 -15.36 -20.87
C THR A 243 11.02 -13.91 -21.28
N ALA A 244 10.43 -13.00 -20.48
CA ALA A 244 10.37 -11.56 -20.73
C ALA A 244 9.75 -11.23 -22.11
N GLN A 245 8.59 -11.83 -22.40
CA GLN A 245 7.84 -11.68 -23.64
C GLN A 245 6.48 -11.04 -23.37
N ALA A 246 6.01 -10.21 -24.31
CA ALA A 246 4.71 -9.54 -24.26
C ALA A 246 4.07 -9.41 -25.62
N SER A 247 2.73 -9.28 -25.65
CA SER A 247 1.95 -9.02 -26.85
C SER A 247 0.62 -8.36 -26.52
N LEU A 248 -0.05 -7.80 -27.52
CA LEU A 248 -1.45 -7.32 -27.44
C LEU A 248 -2.47 -8.47 -27.57
N THR A 249 -2.01 -9.66 -27.94
CA THR A 249 -2.80 -10.90 -28.07
C THR A 249 -2.16 -12.00 -27.25
N PRO A 250 -2.88 -13.10 -26.91
CA PRO A 250 -2.29 -14.22 -26.19
C PRO A 250 -1.08 -14.88 -26.90
N ASP A 251 -0.94 -14.67 -28.21
CA ASP A 251 0.25 -15.11 -28.98
C ASP A 251 1.40 -14.13 -28.68
N LEU A 252 2.42 -14.62 -27.96
CA LEU A 252 3.48 -13.80 -27.42
C LEU A 252 4.45 -13.30 -28.50
N GLY A 253 4.90 -12.06 -28.34
CA GLY A 253 5.98 -11.45 -29.10
C GLY A 253 7.38 -11.85 -28.58
N PRO A 254 8.43 -11.29 -29.17
CA PRO A 254 9.80 -11.64 -28.82
C PRO A 254 10.31 -10.96 -27.54
N ASP A 255 9.70 -9.87 -27.10
CA ASP A 255 10.20 -8.98 -26.04
C ASP A 255 9.07 -8.28 -25.28
N LEU A 256 9.42 -7.39 -24.33
CA LEU A 256 8.48 -6.59 -23.53
C LEU A 256 8.13 -5.23 -24.17
N GLN A 257 8.52 -4.96 -25.43
CA GLN A 257 8.23 -3.68 -26.09
C GLN A 257 6.73 -3.31 -26.10
N PRO A 258 5.79 -4.26 -26.33
CA PRO A 258 4.37 -3.94 -26.24
C PRO A 258 3.94 -3.40 -24.86
N LEU A 259 4.53 -3.92 -23.77
CA LEU A 259 4.27 -3.44 -22.42
C LEU A 259 4.87 -2.04 -22.18
N PHE A 260 6.10 -1.79 -22.63
CA PHE A 260 6.69 -0.44 -22.57
C PHE A 260 5.84 0.59 -23.31
N GLN A 261 5.39 0.26 -24.53
CA GLN A 261 4.54 1.15 -25.30
C GLN A 261 3.18 1.39 -24.63
N ALA A 262 2.59 0.35 -24.02
CA ALA A 262 1.35 0.50 -23.25
C ALA A 262 1.52 1.45 -22.05
N ILE A 263 2.62 1.34 -21.31
CA ILE A 263 2.94 2.26 -20.22
C ILE A 263 3.04 3.70 -20.73
N LEU A 264 3.80 3.94 -21.80
CA LEU A 264 4.01 5.29 -22.33
C LEU A 264 2.73 5.95 -22.83
N ARG A 265 1.85 5.18 -23.50
CA ARG A 265 0.61 5.69 -24.11
C ARG A 265 -0.52 5.87 -23.10
N HIS A 266 -0.64 4.99 -22.12
CA HIS A 266 -1.84 4.93 -21.28
C HIS A 266 -1.62 5.51 -19.87
N ILE A 267 -0.41 5.43 -19.32
CA ILE A 267 -0.10 6.10 -18.06
C ILE A 267 0.20 7.58 -18.33
N PRO A 268 -0.53 8.52 -17.71
CA PRO A 268 -0.31 9.93 -17.96
C PRO A 268 1.06 10.38 -17.44
N PRO A 269 1.72 11.32 -18.14
CA PRO A 269 2.89 11.99 -17.60
C PRO A 269 2.50 12.88 -16.42
N PRO A 270 3.41 13.10 -15.45
CA PRO A 270 3.19 14.05 -14.36
C PRO A 270 2.88 15.46 -14.90
N LYS A 271 1.81 16.07 -14.37
CA LYS A 271 1.45 17.47 -14.64
C LYS A 271 1.91 18.32 -13.48
N VAL A 272 2.94 19.09 -13.67
CA VAL A 272 3.66 19.80 -12.62
C VAL A 272 4.04 21.22 -13.03
N ASP A 273 4.26 22.08 -12.04
CA ASP A 273 4.88 23.38 -12.22
C ASP A 273 6.32 23.33 -11.70
N ILE A 274 7.27 23.36 -12.63
CA ILE A 274 8.69 23.26 -12.33
C ILE A 274 9.25 24.59 -11.77
N ASP A 275 8.61 25.70 -12.08
CA ASP A 275 9.06 27.04 -11.70
C ASP A 275 8.34 27.59 -10.46
N ALA A 276 7.40 26.83 -9.91
CA ALA A 276 6.73 27.11 -8.65
C ALA A 276 7.67 26.91 -7.43
N PRO A 277 7.30 27.44 -6.25
CA PRO A 277 7.98 27.12 -4.99
C PRO A 277 8.00 25.61 -4.73
N LEU A 278 9.10 25.12 -4.16
CA LEU A 278 9.28 23.70 -3.87
C LEU A 278 8.19 23.16 -2.96
N GLN A 279 7.63 22.01 -3.34
CA GLN A 279 6.78 21.17 -2.50
C GLN A 279 7.15 19.70 -2.72
N MET A 280 7.61 19.02 -1.68
CA MET A 280 7.93 17.59 -1.70
C MET A 280 7.28 16.92 -0.51
N LEU A 281 6.50 15.86 -0.75
CA LEU A 281 5.87 15.06 0.29
C LEU A 281 6.75 13.85 0.63
N ILE A 282 7.05 13.67 1.90
CA ILE A 282 7.79 12.49 2.39
C ILE A 282 6.82 11.32 2.56
N THR A 283 7.11 10.24 1.85
CA THR A 283 6.24 9.05 1.79
C THR A 283 6.84 7.82 2.46
N THR A 284 8.17 7.70 2.41
CA THR A 284 8.86 6.53 2.95
C THR A 284 10.16 6.98 3.62
N LEU A 285 10.54 6.30 4.70
CA LEU A 285 11.83 6.47 5.34
C LEU A 285 12.64 5.18 5.17
N GLY A 286 13.94 5.36 4.94
CA GLY A 286 14.95 4.33 4.96
C GLY A 286 16.10 4.75 5.85
N TYR A 287 17.08 3.89 5.97
CA TYR A 287 18.30 4.15 6.72
C TYR A 287 19.50 3.78 5.87
N ASP A 288 20.53 4.59 5.95
CA ASP A 288 21.83 4.38 5.33
C ASP A 288 22.89 4.40 6.43
N ASP A 289 23.73 3.38 6.51
CA ASP A 289 24.72 3.22 7.60
C ASP A 289 25.72 4.37 7.71
N TYR A 290 25.95 5.09 6.60
CA TYR A 290 26.91 6.19 6.54
C TYR A 290 26.27 7.58 6.59
N ARG A 291 25.02 7.71 6.10
CA ARG A 291 24.34 9.00 5.90
C ARG A 291 23.08 9.15 6.77
N GLY A 292 22.76 8.13 7.56
CA GLY A 292 21.63 8.14 8.49
C GLY A 292 20.28 8.00 7.81
N VAL A 293 19.27 8.70 8.33
CA VAL A 293 17.90 8.62 7.82
C VAL A 293 17.84 9.14 6.38
N THR A 294 17.20 8.35 5.52
CA THR A 294 16.93 8.69 4.12
C THR A 294 15.41 8.86 3.93
N ALA A 295 15.01 10.05 3.57
CA ALA A 295 13.61 10.38 3.30
C ALA A 295 13.33 10.24 1.79
N VAL A 296 12.37 9.42 1.42
CA VAL A 296 11.93 9.22 0.04
C VAL A 296 10.59 9.92 -0.16
N GLY A 297 10.44 10.60 -1.29
CA GLY A 297 9.20 11.28 -1.61
C GLY A 297 9.14 11.77 -3.05
N ARG A 298 7.96 12.28 -3.43
CA ARG A 298 7.73 12.88 -4.74
C ARG A 298 7.79 14.40 -4.64
N ILE A 299 8.46 15.04 -5.59
CA ILE A 299 8.41 16.49 -5.77
C ILE A 299 7.13 16.83 -6.54
N PHE A 300 6.21 17.55 -5.92
CA PHE A 300 4.95 17.96 -6.54
C PHE A 300 5.05 19.27 -7.29
N ALA A 301 5.91 20.18 -6.82
CA ALA A 301 6.14 21.47 -7.45
C ALA A 301 7.60 21.92 -7.24
N GLY A 302 8.10 22.73 -8.15
CA GLY A 302 9.41 23.37 -8.04
C GLY A 302 10.59 22.45 -8.33
N LYS A 303 11.73 22.81 -7.75
CA LYS A 303 13.03 22.13 -7.91
C LYS A 303 13.72 22.06 -6.55
N ILE A 304 14.50 21.02 -6.34
CA ILE A 304 15.38 20.87 -5.19
C ILE A 304 16.83 20.75 -5.64
N LYS A 305 17.73 21.44 -4.94
CA LYS A 305 19.18 21.37 -5.16
C LYS A 305 19.90 20.97 -3.88
N VAL A 306 21.03 20.29 -4.02
CA VAL A 306 21.93 19.99 -2.91
C VAL A 306 22.38 21.28 -2.23
N GLY A 307 22.33 21.33 -0.89
CA GLY A 307 22.70 22.48 -0.07
C GLY A 307 21.70 23.64 -0.05
N GLN A 308 20.61 23.57 -0.81
CA GLN A 308 19.54 24.57 -0.81
C GLN A 308 18.90 24.70 0.58
N PRO A 309 18.61 25.92 1.07
CA PRO A 309 17.77 26.15 2.22
C PRO A 309 16.36 25.62 1.96
N LEU A 310 15.81 24.90 2.92
CA LEU A 310 14.47 24.32 2.91
C LEU A 310 13.76 24.62 4.22
N VAL A 311 12.46 24.49 4.24
CA VAL A 311 11.68 24.39 5.46
C VAL A 311 10.93 23.08 5.49
N ARG A 312 11.03 22.38 6.60
CA ARG A 312 10.26 21.19 6.89
C ARG A 312 9.00 21.60 7.64
N LEU A 313 7.86 21.27 7.05
CA LEU A 313 6.54 21.47 7.62
C LEU A 313 6.08 20.18 8.27
N LYS A 314 6.05 20.16 9.60
CA LYS A 314 5.60 19.00 10.37
C LYS A 314 4.09 18.86 10.35
N LEU A 315 3.59 17.68 10.73
CA LEU A 315 2.16 17.38 10.79
C LEU A 315 1.40 18.26 11.81
N ASP A 316 2.08 18.74 12.86
CA ASP A 316 1.56 19.66 13.85
C ASP A 316 1.58 21.14 13.42
N GLY A 317 2.03 21.41 12.19
CA GLY A 317 2.18 22.77 11.64
C GLY A 317 3.49 23.46 12.02
N THR A 318 4.36 22.85 12.82
CA THR A 318 5.67 23.40 13.17
C THR A 318 6.57 23.48 11.94
N GLN A 319 7.29 24.58 11.80
CA GLN A 319 8.26 24.82 10.73
C GLN A 319 9.69 24.67 11.26
N VAL A 320 10.47 23.83 10.60
CA VAL A 320 11.88 23.59 10.96
C VAL A 320 12.77 23.92 9.77
N PRO A 321 13.73 24.86 9.91
CA PRO A 321 14.71 25.13 8.86
C PRO A 321 15.58 23.88 8.61
N GLU A 322 15.77 23.56 7.33
CA GLU A 322 16.54 22.39 6.91
C GLU A 322 17.44 22.74 5.71
N ARG A 323 18.31 21.81 5.35
CA ARG A 323 19.06 21.79 4.09
C ARG A 323 19.09 20.37 3.56
N ALA A 324 19.09 20.21 2.24
CA ALA A 324 19.24 18.89 1.61
C ALA A 324 20.75 18.58 1.41
N PRO A 325 21.42 17.85 2.30
CA PRO A 325 22.86 17.60 2.17
C PRO A 325 23.19 16.64 1.04
N TYR A 326 22.32 15.67 0.80
CA TYR A 326 22.48 14.67 -0.24
C TYR A 326 21.15 14.42 -0.93
N LEU A 327 21.16 14.38 -2.25
CA LEU A 327 20.00 14.14 -3.10
C LEU A 327 20.27 12.99 -4.06
N TYR A 328 19.33 12.05 -4.13
CA TYR A 328 19.44 10.86 -4.97
C TYR A 328 18.20 10.68 -5.83
N VAL A 329 18.42 10.10 -7.00
CA VAL A 329 17.37 9.52 -7.85
C VAL A 329 17.67 8.03 -8.09
N HIS A 330 16.66 7.24 -8.39
CA HIS A 330 16.88 5.85 -8.79
C HIS A 330 17.28 5.75 -10.26
N ARG A 331 18.29 4.91 -10.54
CA ARG A 331 18.67 4.42 -11.86
C ARG A 331 18.88 2.92 -11.74
N GLY A 332 17.99 2.12 -12.33
CA GLY A 332 17.90 0.72 -11.96
C GLY A 332 17.57 0.58 -10.49
N LEU A 333 18.29 -0.26 -9.81
CA LEU A 333 18.18 -0.51 -8.37
C LEU A 333 19.05 0.43 -7.53
N GLU A 334 19.99 1.14 -8.17
CA GLU A 334 20.94 1.98 -7.47
C GLU A 334 20.38 3.38 -7.24
N ARG A 335 20.73 3.95 -6.09
CA ARG A 335 20.52 5.36 -5.78
C ARG A 335 21.73 6.16 -6.27
N VAL A 336 21.51 6.99 -7.27
CA VAL A 336 22.55 7.83 -7.87
C VAL A 336 22.44 9.24 -7.33
N GLU A 337 23.54 9.79 -6.84
CA GLU A 337 23.61 11.17 -6.36
C GLU A 337 23.46 12.15 -7.52
N VAL A 338 22.64 13.18 -7.31
CA VAL A 338 22.38 14.23 -8.29
C VAL A 338 22.47 15.61 -7.62
N GLU A 339 22.86 16.62 -8.38
CA GLU A 339 22.93 17.99 -7.87
C GLU A 339 21.55 18.65 -7.76
N GLN A 340 20.61 18.24 -8.62
CA GLN A 340 19.27 18.83 -8.72
C GLN A 340 18.26 17.78 -9.17
N ALA A 341 17.01 17.94 -8.68
CA ALA A 341 15.83 17.22 -9.19
C ALA A 341 14.64 18.19 -9.30
N GLU A 342 13.70 17.85 -10.18
CA GLU A 342 12.56 18.71 -10.54
C GLU A 342 11.23 18.04 -10.22
N ALA A 343 10.16 18.82 -10.18
CA ALA A 343 8.80 18.35 -9.96
C ALA A 343 8.41 17.18 -10.89
N GLY A 344 7.67 16.24 -10.34
CA GLY A 344 7.30 14.96 -10.96
C GLY A 344 8.21 13.80 -10.56
N GLU A 345 9.47 14.07 -10.17
CA GLU A 345 10.46 13.03 -9.86
C GLU A 345 10.25 12.46 -8.45
N ILE A 346 10.56 11.17 -8.28
CA ILE A 346 10.68 10.50 -6.99
C ILE A 346 12.15 10.54 -6.58
N VAL A 347 12.42 11.17 -5.44
CA VAL A 347 13.77 11.41 -4.95
C VAL A 347 13.98 10.87 -3.54
N SER A 348 15.23 10.66 -3.18
CA SER A 348 15.64 10.34 -1.82
C SER A 348 16.58 11.42 -1.30
N ILE A 349 16.35 11.91 -0.09
CA ILE A 349 17.18 12.88 0.60
C ILE A 349 17.74 12.23 1.85
N ALA A 350 19.06 12.22 2.02
CA ALA A 350 19.70 11.70 3.23
C ALA A 350 20.24 12.84 4.09
N GLY A 351 20.39 12.58 5.41
CA GLY A 351 20.96 13.51 6.36
C GLY A 351 19.99 14.50 6.99
N LEU A 352 18.68 14.25 6.90
CA LEU A 352 17.64 14.99 7.61
C LEU A 352 17.31 14.29 8.93
N GLU A 353 17.62 14.94 10.05
CA GLU A 353 17.37 14.33 11.37
C GLU A 353 15.91 14.52 11.82
N GLY A 354 15.35 13.45 12.38
CA GLY A 354 14.00 13.47 12.98
C GLY A 354 12.88 13.79 12.00
N ILE A 355 13.09 13.55 10.69
CA ILE A 355 12.06 13.67 9.66
C ILE A 355 11.06 12.53 9.81
N ALA A 356 9.78 12.82 9.54
CA ALA A 356 8.70 11.86 9.62
C ALA A 356 7.94 11.73 8.28
N ILE A 357 7.26 10.61 8.12
CA ILE A 357 6.40 10.35 6.97
C ILE A 357 5.18 11.27 7.03
N GLY A 358 4.78 11.81 5.87
CA GLY A 358 3.67 12.78 5.75
C GLY A 358 4.09 14.23 5.94
N GLU A 359 5.33 14.51 6.36
CA GLU A 359 5.87 15.87 6.40
C GLU A 359 6.16 16.40 5.00
N THR A 360 6.11 17.71 4.83
CA THR A 360 6.39 18.39 3.57
C THR A 360 7.72 19.14 3.66
N LEU A 361 8.60 18.95 2.69
CA LEU A 361 9.72 19.85 2.45
C LEU A 361 9.29 20.92 1.46
N ALA A 362 9.45 22.16 1.83
CA ALA A 362 8.95 23.31 1.08
C ALA A 362 10.01 24.42 0.93
N ASP A 363 9.69 25.36 0.05
CA ASP A 363 10.44 26.59 -0.11
C ASP A 363 10.31 27.47 1.15
N PRO A 364 11.41 28.03 1.71
CA PRO A 364 11.36 28.83 2.92
C PRO A 364 10.58 30.15 2.78
N GLU A 365 10.52 30.72 1.57
CA GLU A 365 9.83 31.98 1.33
C GLU A 365 8.32 31.78 1.17
N ASN A 366 7.91 30.61 0.65
CA ASN A 366 6.52 30.26 0.43
C ASN A 366 6.21 28.84 0.96
N PRO A 367 6.23 28.63 2.28
CA PRO A 367 6.05 27.31 2.86
C PRO A 367 4.58 26.86 2.83
N VAL A 368 4.23 25.98 1.91
CA VAL A 368 2.89 25.41 1.77
C VAL A 368 2.94 23.91 2.00
N ALA A 369 2.23 23.42 3.02
CA ALA A 369 2.13 22.01 3.32
C ALA A 369 1.25 21.29 2.30
N LEU A 370 1.68 20.11 1.89
CA LEU A 370 0.85 19.16 1.14
C LEU A 370 -0.12 18.43 2.08
N PRO A 371 -1.25 17.95 1.57
CA PRO A 371 -2.18 17.16 2.39
C PRO A 371 -1.46 15.97 3.04
N PRO A 372 -1.64 15.73 4.34
CA PRO A 372 -1.01 14.63 5.02
C PRO A 372 -1.51 13.28 4.49
N ILE A 373 -0.65 12.27 4.51
CA ILE A 373 -1.05 10.91 4.14
C ILE A 373 -1.95 10.37 5.25
N ARG A 374 -3.19 10.05 4.90
CA ARG A 374 -4.11 9.40 5.84
C ARG A 374 -3.81 7.91 5.84
N VAL A 375 -3.42 7.39 6.98
CA VAL A 375 -3.23 5.97 7.23
C VAL A 375 -4.38 5.52 8.14
N GLU A 376 -5.04 4.43 7.78
CA GLU A 376 -6.11 3.88 8.58
C GLU A 376 -5.59 3.45 9.97
N GLU A 377 -6.44 3.54 10.98
CA GLU A 377 -6.07 3.23 12.35
C GLU A 377 -5.82 1.73 12.59
N PRO A 378 -4.99 1.37 13.59
CA PRO A 378 -4.77 -0.01 13.97
C PRO A 378 -6.06 -0.70 14.44
N THR A 379 -6.22 -1.98 14.08
CA THR A 379 -7.39 -2.80 14.46
C THR A 379 -7.09 -3.86 15.52
N VAL A 380 -5.82 -4.23 15.67
CA VAL A 380 -5.34 -5.27 16.61
C VAL A 380 -4.23 -4.73 17.47
N ARG A 381 -4.18 -5.19 18.72
CA ARG A 381 -3.11 -4.87 19.67
C ARG A 381 -2.59 -6.11 20.38
N MET A 382 -1.34 -6.07 20.80
CA MET A 382 -0.68 -7.09 21.61
C MET A 382 0.18 -6.42 22.68
N THR A 383 0.38 -7.09 23.81
CA THR A 383 1.37 -6.67 24.80
C THR A 383 2.70 -7.33 24.49
N PHE A 384 3.75 -6.51 24.40
CA PHE A 384 5.15 -6.94 24.30
C PHE A 384 5.82 -6.71 25.65
N GLY A 385 6.46 -7.73 26.19
CA GLY A 385 7.09 -7.64 27.51
C GLY A 385 8.42 -8.36 27.56
N VAL A 386 9.19 -8.08 28.59
CA VAL A 386 10.42 -8.80 28.87
C VAL A 386 10.08 -10.27 29.15
N ASN A 387 10.91 -11.19 28.64
CA ASN A 387 10.73 -12.60 28.92
C ASN A 387 10.97 -12.89 30.41
N THR A 388 9.92 -13.27 31.12
CA THR A 388 9.96 -13.60 32.56
C THR A 388 10.08 -15.10 32.83
N SER A 389 10.23 -15.93 31.79
CA SER A 389 10.37 -17.37 31.94
C SER A 389 11.72 -17.75 32.55
N PRO A 390 11.86 -18.97 33.14
CA PRO A 390 13.13 -19.48 33.64
C PRO A 390 14.25 -19.61 32.59
N PHE A 391 13.89 -19.47 31.31
CA PHE A 391 14.81 -19.55 30.18
C PHE A 391 15.25 -18.19 29.64
N SER A 392 14.83 -17.10 30.29
CA SER A 392 15.18 -15.72 29.89
C SER A 392 16.70 -15.53 29.77
N GLY A 393 17.13 -14.87 28.70
CA GLY A 393 18.54 -14.56 28.40
C GLY A 393 19.34 -15.72 27.80
N ARG A 394 18.70 -16.82 27.36
CA ARG A 394 19.39 -17.97 26.77
C ARG A 394 19.49 -17.93 25.25
N GLU A 395 18.50 -17.39 24.59
CA GLU A 395 18.39 -17.42 23.13
C GLU A 395 18.61 -16.07 22.48
N GLY A 396 18.26 -14.98 23.18
CA GLY A 396 18.38 -13.62 22.66
C GLY A 396 19.55 -12.84 23.25
N ARG A 397 20.19 -12.01 22.43
CA ARG A 397 21.21 -11.07 22.87
C ARG A 397 20.64 -9.90 23.67
N TRP A 398 19.42 -9.48 23.32
CA TRP A 398 18.75 -8.31 23.88
C TRP A 398 17.48 -8.74 24.61
N SER A 399 17.54 -8.80 25.95
CA SER A 399 16.44 -9.28 26.83
C SER A 399 15.98 -8.24 27.84
N THR A 400 16.50 -7.00 27.79
CA THR A 400 16.17 -5.96 28.77
C THR A 400 15.05 -5.05 28.29
N SER A 401 14.19 -4.56 29.22
CA SER A 401 13.12 -3.62 28.96
C SER A 401 13.58 -2.37 28.21
N ARG A 402 14.74 -1.82 28.60
CA ARG A 402 15.31 -0.66 27.92
C ARG A 402 15.58 -0.94 26.42
N LYS A 403 16.18 -2.08 26.09
CA LYS A 403 16.47 -2.45 24.70
C LYS A 403 15.20 -2.73 23.89
N LEU A 404 14.24 -3.40 24.52
CA LEU A 404 12.92 -3.63 23.93
C LEU A 404 12.21 -2.29 23.63
N ARG A 405 12.23 -1.35 24.58
CA ARG A 405 11.68 -0.01 24.41
C ARG A 405 12.35 0.73 23.26
N GLU A 406 13.68 0.84 23.28
CA GLU A 406 14.46 1.52 22.24
C GLU A 406 14.04 1.00 20.85
N ARG A 407 14.03 -0.33 20.68
CA ARG A 407 13.68 -0.96 19.39
C ARG A 407 12.24 -0.71 18.94
N LEU A 408 11.27 -0.84 19.84
CA LEU A 408 9.86 -0.61 19.52
C LEU A 408 9.58 0.86 19.13
N PHE A 409 10.23 1.81 19.81
CA PHE A 409 10.07 3.22 19.46
C PHE A 409 10.84 3.62 18.21
N ASP A 410 11.96 2.96 17.90
CA ASP A 410 12.67 3.14 16.64
C ASP A 410 11.84 2.64 15.44
N GLU A 411 11.08 1.55 15.61
CA GLU A 411 10.14 1.07 14.58
C GLU A 411 9.12 2.11 14.17
N LEU A 412 8.63 2.95 15.10
CA LEU A 412 7.65 4.00 14.80
C LEU A 412 8.15 5.06 13.81
N ARG A 413 9.47 5.18 13.64
CA ARG A 413 10.04 6.14 12.69
C ARG A 413 9.74 5.76 11.25
N THR A 414 9.70 4.46 10.94
CA THR A 414 9.51 3.93 9.59
C THR A 414 8.13 3.32 9.38
N ASN A 415 7.50 2.82 10.44
CA ASN A 415 6.24 2.10 10.40
C ASN A 415 5.09 2.97 10.94
N VAL A 416 4.47 3.75 10.08
CA VAL A 416 3.40 4.71 10.46
C VAL A 416 2.08 4.04 10.85
N ALA A 417 1.88 2.77 10.46
CA ALA A 417 0.69 2.00 10.80
C ALA A 417 0.79 1.33 12.18
N LEU A 418 1.95 1.45 12.84
CA LEU A 418 2.19 0.93 14.18
C LEU A 418 1.93 2.00 15.24
N ARG A 419 1.45 1.60 16.39
CA ARG A 419 1.39 2.43 17.61
C ARG A 419 2.02 1.67 18.75
N VAL A 420 2.83 2.35 19.54
CA VAL A 420 3.45 1.80 20.75
C VAL A 420 3.11 2.70 21.91
N GLN A 421 2.59 2.13 22.98
CA GLN A 421 2.25 2.83 24.20
C GLN A 421 2.92 2.13 25.39
N GLU A 422 3.47 2.91 26.32
CA GLU A 422 3.93 2.39 27.60
C GLU A 422 2.74 1.99 28.45
N THR A 423 2.86 0.92 29.22
CA THR A 423 1.82 0.49 30.16
C THR A 423 2.20 0.91 31.58
N GLU A 424 1.31 0.67 32.54
CA GLU A 424 1.59 0.91 33.96
C GLU A 424 2.78 0.08 34.47
N THR A 425 3.05 -1.04 33.80
CA THR A 425 4.20 -1.90 34.10
C THR A 425 5.39 -1.50 33.23
N PRO A 426 6.53 -1.08 33.82
CA PRO A 426 7.69 -0.57 33.06
C PRO A 426 8.30 -1.55 32.05
N ASP A 427 8.03 -2.84 32.23
CA ASP A 427 8.62 -3.93 31.42
C ASP A 427 7.67 -4.41 30.29
N THR A 428 6.56 -3.71 30.08
CA THR A 428 5.55 -4.07 29.09
C THR A 428 5.12 -2.88 28.25
N PHE A 429 4.86 -3.14 26.97
CA PHE A 429 4.46 -2.15 25.97
C PHE A 429 3.24 -2.66 25.22
N LEU A 430 2.25 -1.80 25.02
CA LEU A 430 1.09 -2.09 24.19
C LEU A 430 1.42 -1.71 22.74
N VAL A 431 1.47 -2.69 21.87
CA VAL A 431 1.79 -2.52 20.46
C VAL A 431 0.55 -2.79 19.63
N SER A 432 0.13 -1.80 18.84
CA SER A 432 -1.06 -1.87 18.00
C SER A 432 -0.67 -1.83 16.53
N GLY A 433 -1.25 -2.69 15.72
CA GLY A 433 -0.99 -2.81 14.28
C GLY A 433 -2.26 -3.01 13.47
N ARG A 434 -2.12 -2.99 12.14
CA ARG A 434 -3.25 -3.14 11.20
C ARG A 434 -3.89 -4.52 11.23
N GLY A 435 -3.09 -5.55 11.49
CA GLY A 435 -3.54 -6.93 11.51
C GLY A 435 -2.52 -7.85 12.15
N GLU A 436 -2.87 -9.14 12.24
CA GLU A 436 -2.01 -10.14 12.87
C GLU A 436 -0.70 -10.36 12.09
N LEU A 437 -0.75 -10.33 10.75
CA LEU A 437 0.45 -10.50 9.92
C LEU A 437 1.43 -9.35 10.13
N HIS A 438 0.94 -8.11 10.23
CA HIS A 438 1.79 -6.94 10.50
C HIS A 438 2.57 -7.12 11.80
N LEU A 439 1.89 -7.50 12.90
CA LEU A 439 2.54 -7.74 14.19
C LEU A 439 3.45 -8.98 14.16
N ALA A 440 3.07 -10.05 13.44
CA ALA A 440 3.89 -11.25 13.28
C ALA A 440 5.20 -10.97 12.53
N ILE A 441 5.19 -10.09 11.54
CA ILE A 441 6.40 -9.65 10.83
C ILE A 441 7.32 -8.87 11.78
N LEU A 442 6.77 -7.95 12.57
CA LEU A 442 7.54 -7.21 13.59
C LEU A 442 8.20 -8.17 14.59
N ILE A 443 7.43 -9.13 15.13
CA ILE A 443 7.94 -10.15 16.07
C ILE A 443 9.09 -10.93 15.45
N GLU A 444 8.92 -11.41 14.23
CA GLU A 444 9.94 -12.22 13.55
C GLU A 444 11.18 -11.41 13.19
N THR A 445 11.02 -10.15 12.78
CA THR A 445 12.13 -9.23 12.52
C THR A 445 12.95 -9.01 13.79
N MET A 446 12.29 -8.66 14.90
CA MET A 446 12.96 -8.45 16.19
C MET A 446 13.64 -9.73 16.70
N ARG A 447 13.02 -10.91 16.52
CA ARG A 447 13.62 -12.20 16.86
C ARG A 447 14.93 -12.44 16.09
N ARG A 448 14.96 -12.13 14.78
CA ARG A 448 16.16 -12.28 13.93
C ARG A 448 17.26 -11.26 14.29
N GLU A 449 16.88 -10.10 14.76
CA GLU A 449 17.81 -9.10 15.31
C GLU A 449 18.41 -9.52 16.67
N GLY A 450 17.92 -10.62 17.26
CA GLY A 450 18.42 -11.19 18.51
C GLY A 450 17.72 -10.64 19.76
N TYR A 451 16.51 -10.08 19.60
CA TYR A 451 15.68 -9.72 20.76
C TYR A 451 14.96 -10.95 21.31
N GLU A 452 14.93 -11.05 22.64
CA GLU A 452 14.16 -12.04 23.38
C GLU A 452 13.12 -11.34 24.22
N PHE A 453 11.85 -11.65 23.96
CA PHE A 453 10.70 -11.03 24.58
C PHE A 453 9.50 -11.98 24.57
N GLN A 454 8.49 -11.64 25.33
CA GLN A 454 7.20 -12.37 25.33
C GLN A 454 6.10 -11.48 24.76
N VAL A 455 5.08 -12.09 24.16
CA VAL A 455 3.92 -11.41 23.60
C VAL A 455 2.63 -12.03 24.11
N SER A 456 1.58 -11.21 24.27
CA SER A 456 0.23 -11.68 24.55
C SER A 456 -0.43 -12.24 23.28
N ARG A 457 -1.64 -12.78 23.44
CA ARG A 457 -2.52 -13.02 22.29
C ARG A 457 -2.98 -11.68 21.72
N PRO A 458 -3.21 -11.60 20.39
CA PRO A 458 -3.79 -10.39 19.80
C PRO A 458 -5.20 -10.14 20.32
N GLU A 459 -5.49 -8.88 20.57
CA GLU A 459 -6.77 -8.37 20.99
C GLU A 459 -7.28 -7.35 19.98
N VAL A 460 -8.58 -7.37 19.71
CA VAL A 460 -9.25 -6.40 18.85
C VAL A 460 -9.33 -5.05 19.57
N ILE A 461 -9.10 -3.97 18.85
CA ILE A 461 -9.22 -2.60 19.36
C ILE A 461 -10.66 -2.13 19.16
N PHE A 462 -11.32 -1.74 20.26
CA PHE A 462 -12.64 -1.13 20.22
C PHE A 462 -12.49 0.39 20.15
N HIS A 463 -13.24 1.02 19.28
CA HIS A 463 -13.33 2.47 19.17
C HIS A 463 -14.60 2.98 19.86
N GLN A 464 -14.59 4.23 20.29
CA GLN A 464 -15.79 4.92 20.77
C GLN A 464 -16.26 5.92 19.72
N ALA A 465 -17.52 5.85 19.33
CA ALA A 465 -18.16 6.89 18.53
C ALA A 465 -18.38 8.16 19.37
N GLU A 466 -18.67 9.28 18.72
CA GLU A 466 -18.91 10.57 19.38
C GLU A 466 -20.07 10.52 20.40
N ASP A 467 -21.04 9.63 20.19
CA ASP A 467 -22.17 9.39 21.10
C ASP A 467 -21.83 8.45 22.27
N GLY A 468 -20.57 8.01 22.39
CA GLY A 468 -20.11 7.07 23.42
C GLY A 468 -20.40 5.59 23.12
N THR A 469 -20.97 5.28 21.96
CA THR A 469 -21.22 3.89 21.54
C THR A 469 -19.87 3.20 21.25
N GLN A 470 -19.70 2.00 21.79
CA GLN A 470 -18.51 1.19 21.51
C GLN A 470 -18.63 0.54 20.12
N LEU A 471 -17.65 0.81 19.28
CA LEU A 471 -17.53 0.24 17.93
C LEU A 471 -16.43 -0.83 17.93
N GLU A 472 -16.73 -1.98 17.36
CA GLU A 472 -15.72 -2.99 17.04
C GLU A 472 -15.40 -2.98 15.53
N PRO A 473 -14.16 -3.26 15.13
CA PRO A 473 -13.83 -3.35 13.72
C PRO A 473 -14.50 -4.57 13.10
N TYR A 474 -15.08 -4.36 11.91
CA TYR A 474 -15.63 -5.41 11.07
C TYR A 474 -14.86 -5.43 9.76
N GLU A 475 -14.65 -6.62 9.23
CA GLU A 475 -14.04 -6.82 7.92
C GLU A 475 -15.09 -7.38 6.95
N GLU A 476 -15.05 -6.88 5.73
CA GLU A 476 -15.73 -7.48 4.59
C GLU A 476 -14.80 -8.57 4.04
N VAL A 477 -15.24 -9.83 4.14
CA VAL A 477 -14.43 -10.99 3.74
C VAL A 477 -15.02 -11.60 2.49
N HIS A 478 -14.19 -11.71 1.44
CA HIS A 478 -14.51 -12.44 0.22
C HIS A 478 -13.83 -13.81 0.27
N ILE A 479 -14.62 -14.85 0.18
CA ILE A 479 -14.12 -16.22 0.25
C ILE A 479 -14.53 -16.98 -1.02
N GLU A 480 -13.53 -17.40 -1.76
CA GLU A 480 -13.70 -18.30 -2.88
C GLU A 480 -13.46 -19.74 -2.39
N THR A 481 -14.41 -20.62 -2.65
CA THR A 481 -14.34 -21.99 -2.16
C THR A 481 -15.14 -22.95 -3.04
N SER A 482 -14.84 -24.26 -2.97
CA SER A 482 -15.58 -25.26 -3.72
C SER A 482 -17.01 -25.43 -3.16
N PRO A 483 -17.99 -25.84 -4.00
CA PRO A 483 -19.36 -26.09 -3.56
C PRO A 483 -19.44 -27.06 -2.36
N GLU A 484 -18.53 -28.01 -2.27
CA GLU A 484 -18.46 -29.01 -1.19
C GLU A 484 -18.07 -28.40 0.15
N THR A 485 -17.31 -27.30 0.15
CA THR A 485 -16.77 -26.67 1.37
C THR A 485 -17.55 -25.43 1.82
N VAL A 486 -18.49 -24.93 1.02
CA VAL A 486 -19.35 -23.77 1.36
C VAL A 486 -20.03 -23.96 2.72
N GLY A 487 -20.63 -25.12 2.96
CA GLY A 487 -21.31 -25.42 4.23
C GLY A 487 -20.39 -25.27 5.44
N VAL A 488 -19.16 -25.75 5.32
CA VAL A 488 -18.16 -25.66 6.39
C VAL A 488 -17.74 -24.19 6.63
N VAL A 489 -17.56 -23.42 5.55
CA VAL A 489 -17.21 -21.99 5.65
C VAL A 489 -18.33 -21.22 6.34
N VAL A 490 -19.59 -21.43 5.91
CA VAL A 490 -20.76 -20.75 6.51
C VAL A 490 -20.91 -21.12 7.99
N GLU A 491 -20.73 -22.39 8.37
CA GLU A 491 -20.76 -22.83 9.76
C GLU A 491 -19.65 -22.18 10.60
N MET A 492 -18.41 -22.18 10.08
CA MET A 492 -17.26 -21.59 10.79
C MET A 492 -17.42 -20.09 11.00
N LEU A 493 -17.94 -19.36 10.02
CA LEU A 493 -18.18 -17.91 10.12
C LEU A 493 -19.39 -17.61 11.02
N GLY A 494 -20.46 -18.41 10.91
CA GLY A 494 -21.63 -18.30 11.76
C GLY A 494 -21.29 -18.51 13.24
N ALA A 495 -20.43 -19.48 13.57
CA ALA A 495 -19.91 -19.69 14.92
C ALA A 495 -19.13 -18.48 15.47
N ARG A 496 -18.55 -17.66 14.58
CA ARG A 496 -17.85 -16.40 14.88
C ARG A 496 -18.72 -15.16 14.75
N ARG A 497 -20.04 -15.33 14.66
CA ARG A 497 -21.02 -14.24 14.46
C ARG A 497 -20.85 -13.51 13.13
N GLY A 498 -20.23 -14.16 12.12
CA GLY A 498 -20.17 -13.64 10.77
C GLY A 498 -21.59 -13.52 10.18
N LYS A 499 -21.82 -12.47 9.41
CA LYS A 499 -23.10 -12.24 8.72
C LYS A 499 -22.86 -12.40 7.22
N MET A 500 -23.47 -13.41 6.63
CA MET A 500 -23.46 -13.60 5.17
C MET A 500 -24.23 -12.45 4.52
N LEU A 501 -23.63 -11.76 3.60
CA LEU A 501 -24.23 -10.65 2.84
C LEU A 501 -24.70 -11.12 1.49
N ASP A 502 -23.89 -11.89 0.77
CA ASP A 502 -24.19 -12.41 -0.55
C ASP A 502 -23.50 -13.77 -0.75
N MET A 503 -24.01 -14.57 -1.67
CA MET A 503 -23.43 -15.81 -2.11
C MET A 503 -23.75 -16.00 -3.59
N GLN A 504 -22.73 -16.01 -4.42
CA GLN A 504 -22.87 -16.18 -5.86
C GLN A 504 -22.19 -17.49 -6.30
N ASP A 505 -22.87 -18.21 -7.15
CA ASP A 505 -22.28 -19.32 -7.88
C ASP A 505 -21.66 -18.77 -9.17
N THR A 506 -20.34 -18.80 -9.26
CA THR A 506 -19.61 -18.32 -10.45
C THR A 506 -19.73 -19.26 -11.64
N GLY A 507 -20.50 -20.35 -11.51
CA GLY A 507 -20.79 -21.27 -12.62
C GLY A 507 -19.59 -22.08 -13.11
N GLN A 508 -18.48 -22.03 -12.38
CA GLN A 508 -17.29 -22.83 -12.65
C GLN A 508 -17.49 -24.21 -12.03
N GLY A 509 -18.34 -25.02 -12.67
CA GLY A 509 -18.35 -26.45 -12.42
C GLY A 509 -16.95 -26.99 -12.63
N VAL A 510 -16.43 -27.72 -11.64
CA VAL A 510 -15.21 -28.51 -11.76
C VAL A 510 -15.29 -29.29 -13.07
N PRO A 511 -14.33 -29.18 -13.99
CA PRO A 511 -14.25 -30.15 -15.09
C PRO A 511 -14.02 -31.53 -14.46
N ALA A 512 -14.84 -32.44 -14.84
CA ALA A 512 -14.74 -33.86 -14.46
C ALA A 512 -13.40 -34.47 -14.90
#